data_c41ddd1ca7e246f3600cfa83027575f7
#
_entry.id   c41ddd1ca7e246f3600cfa83027575f7
#
_cell.length_a   1.000
_cell.length_b   1.000
_cell.length_c   1.000
_cell.angle_alpha   90.00
_cell.angle_beta   90.00
_cell.angle_gamma   90.00
#
_symmetry.space_group_name_H-M   'P 1'
#
loop_
_entity.id
_entity.type
_entity.pdbx_description
1 polymer ?
#
loop_
_entity_poly.entity_id
_entity_poly.type
_entity_poly.pdbx_seq_one_letter_code
_entity_poly.pdbx_strand_id
1 'polypeptide(L)'
;IQLSALDNLQAEESVEYSAAGRLGKFIEPVIAPMGFDWQIGTSLIGAFAAKEVFVSTLGVVYSVGDADEESESLRSKLKKNYDPLIAFCIMLFSLISAPCMATIAVTKRESNSWKWAMFQLIGLTLLAYFITVAVYQLGRLAGL
;
A
#
# COMPACT_ATOMS: atom_id res chain seq x y z
N ILE A 1 7.34 21.72 -19.72
CA ILE A 1 6.38 21.63 -18.58
C ILE A 1 5.07 20.95 -19.04
N GLN A 2 4.51 21.30 -20.21
CA GLN A 2 3.29 20.64 -20.71
C GLN A 2 3.54 19.22 -21.23
N LEU A 3 4.64 18.95 -21.90
CA LEU A 3 5.01 17.61 -22.35
C LEU A 3 5.19 16.63 -21.19
N SER A 4 5.90 17.04 -20.15
CA SER A 4 6.10 16.19 -18.95
C SER A 4 4.79 15.91 -18.20
N ALA A 5 3.83 16.82 -18.25
CA ALA A 5 2.51 16.60 -17.67
C ALA A 5 1.69 15.57 -18.48
N LEU A 6 1.79 15.61 -19.81
CA LEU A 6 1.13 14.64 -20.71
C LEU A 6 1.76 13.26 -20.58
N ASP A 7 3.09 13.16 -20.51
CA ASP A 7 3.79 11.88 -20.30
C ASP A 7 3.41 11.25 -18.96
N ASN A 8 3.28 12.06 -17.90
CA ASN A 8 2.84 11.60 -16.60
C ASN A 8 1.39 11.08 -16.61
N LEU A 9 0.48 11.76 -17.32
CA LEU A 9 -0.90 11.31 -17.47
C LEU A 9 -1.00 9.99 -18.27
N GLN A 10 -0.21 9.85 -19.32
CA GLN A 10 -0.15 8.60 -20.09
C GLN A 10 0.45 7.45 -19.28
N ALA A 11 1.44 7.72 -18.43
CA ALA A 11 2.01 6.71 -17.53
C ALA A 11 1.00 6.29 -16.47
N GLU A 12 0.24 7.22 -15.89
CA GLU A 12 -0.82 6.93 -14.92
C GLU A 12 -1.94 6.08 -15.53
N GLU A 13 -2.42 6.44 -16.74
CA GLU A 13 -3.40 5.64 -17.49
C GLU A 13 -2.86 4.23 -17.80
N SER A 14 -1.60 4.11 -18.21
CA SER A 14 -1.02 2.80 -18.52
C SER A 14 -0.93 1.89 -17.31
N VAL A 15 -0.65 2.43 -16.13
CA VAL A 15 -0.64 1.68 -14.86
C VAL A 15 -2.07 1.31 -14.45
N GLU A 16 -3.04 2.20 -14.63
CA GLU A 16 -4.45 1.94 -14.33
C GLU A 16 -5.02 0.78 -15.15
N TYR A 17 -4.66 0.69 -16.43
CA TYR A 17 -5.06 -0.42 -17.33
C TYR A 17 -4.18 -1.67 -17.19
N SER A 18 -3.09 -1.60 -16.44
CA SER A 18 -2.23 -2.76 -16.19
C SER A 18 -2.94 -3.81 -15.32
N ALA A 19 -2.43 -5.05 -15.33
CA ALA A 19 -2.93 -6.11 -14.46
C ALA A 19 -2.86 -5.72 -12.97
N ALA A 20 -1.83 -4.98 -12.56
CA ALA A 20 -1.66 -4.49 -11.19
C ALA A 20 -2.72 -3.44 -10.82
N GLY A 21 -3.02 -2.48 -11.70
CA GLY A 21 -4.07 -1.49 -11.48
C GLY A 21 -5.46 -2.13 -11.40
N ARG A 22 -5.75 -3.12 -12.25
CA ARG A 22 -7.01 -3.88 -12.19
C ARG A 22 -7.15 -4.67 -10.89
N LEU A 23 -6.07 -5.27 -10.39
CA LEU A 23 -6.02 -5.92 -9.09
C LEU A 23 -6.22 -4.91 -7.94
N GLY A 24 -5.57 -3.74 -8.01
CA GLY A 24 -5.78 -2.66 -7.05
C GLY A 24 -7.24 -2.23 -6.97
N LYS A 25 -7.90 -2.02 -8.10
CA LYS A 25 -9.33 -1.71 -8.18
C LYS A 25 -10.24 -2.83 -7.65
N PHE A 26 -9.86 -4.09 -7.86
CA PHE A 26 -10.61 -5.22 -7.32
C PHE A 26 -10.53 -5.30 -5.79
N ILE A 27 -9.38 -4.89 -5.21
CA ILE A 27 -9.16 -4.88 -3.77
C ILE A 27 -9.72 -3.60 -3.12
N GLU A 28 -9.90 -2.54 -3.89
CA GLU A 28 -10.39 -1.24 -3.40
C GLU A 28 -11.60 -1.34 -2.47
N PRO A 29 -12.70 -2.08 -2.77
CA PRO A 29 -13.84 -2.18 -1.87
C PRO A 29 -13.51 -2.80 -0.50
N VAL A 30 -12.44 -3.58 -0.41
CA VAL A 30 -11.98 -4.18 0.85
C VAL A 30 -11.16 -3.18 1.67
N ILE A 31 -10.37 -2.32 1.00
CA ILE A 31 -9.49 -1.35 1.67
C ILE A 31 -10.14 0.04 1.84
N ALA A 32 -11.24 0.31 1.15
CA ALA A 32 -12.01 1.56 1.28
C ALA A 32 -12.39 1.92 2.73
N PRO A 33 -12.77 0.97 3.63
CA PRO A 33 -13.06 1.28 5.02
C PRO A 33 -11.85 1.82 5.81
N MET A 34 -10.63 1.66 5.29
CA MET A 34 -9.38 2.20 5.86
C MET A 34 -9.03 3.57 5.28
N GLY A 35 -9.83 4.09 4.35
CA GLY A 35 -9.55 5.31 3.60
C GLY A 35 -8.50 5.13 2.51
N PHE A 36 -8.19 3.90 2.11
CA PHE A 36 -7.22 3.58 1.07
C PHE A 36 -7.91 3.49 -0.29
N ASP A 37 -7.26 4.01 -1.32
CA ASP A 37 -7.68 3.93 -2.71
C ASP A 37 -6.94 2.81 -3.49
N TRP A 38 -7.27 2.66 -4.76
CA TRP A 38 -6.66 1.66 -5.62
C TRP A 38 -5.15 1.85 -5.80
N GLN A 39 -4.65 3.09 -5.70
CA GLN A 39 -3.23 3.42 -5.85
C GLN A 39 -2.42 2.86 -4.66
N ILE A 40 -2.94 3.04 -3.45
CA ILE A 40 -2.37 2.42 -2.24
C ILE A 40 -2.51 0.90 -2.32
N GLY A 41 -3.65 0.38 -2.77
CA GLY A 41 -3.89 -1.04 -2.97
C GLY A 41 -2.87 -1.69 -3.90
N THR A 42 -2.59 -1.08 -5.04
CA THR A 42 -1.57 -1.54 -5.99
C THR A 42 -0.19 -1.54 -5.36
N SER A 43 0.14 -0.48 -4.61
CA SER A 43 1.44 -0.37 -3.92
C SER A 43 1.60 -1.40 -2.80
N LEU A 44 0.51 -1.75 -2.10
CA LEU A 44 0.52 -2.82 -1.09
C LEU A 44 0.76 -4.21 -1.69
N ILE A 45 0.28 -4.46 -2.91
CA ILE A 45 0.60 -5.70 -3.65
C ILE A 45 2.11 -5.78 -3.92
N GLY A 46 2.72 -4.67 -4.37
CA GLY A 46 4.17 -4.58 -4.52
C GLY A 46 4.94 -4.79 -3.21
N ALA A 47 4.44 -4.21 -2.12
CA ALA A 47 5.01 -4.35 -0.78
C ALA A 47 4.99 -5.79 -0.23
N PHE A 48 4.09 -6.64 -0.73
CA PHE A 48 4.04 -8.04 -0.36
C PHE A 48 5.29 -8.82 -0.81
N ALA A 49 5.88 -8.44 -1.94
CA ALA A 49 7.14 -9.01 -2.39
C ALA A 49 8.31 -8.57 -1.50
N ALA A 50 8.44 -7.27 -1.27
CA ALA A 50 9.41 -6.69 -0.34
C ALA A 50 8.86 -5.32 0.14
N LYS A 51 8.93 -5.05 1.44
CA LYS A 51 8.38 -3.80 2.00
C LYS A 51 9.07 -2.54 1.46
N GLU A 52 10.33 -2.65 1.09
CA GLU A 52 11.10 -1.57 0.46
C GLU A 52 10.55 -1.16 -0.92
N VAL A 53 9.90 -2.09 -1.61
CA VAL A 53 9.29 -1.85 -2.93
C VAL A 53 8.01 -1.02 -2.83
N PHE A 54 7.41 -0.89 -1.65
CA PHE A 54 6.18 -0.12 -1.45
C PHE A 54 6.31 1.32 -1.94
N VAL A 55 7.36 2.02 -1.51
CA VAL A 55 7.60 3.43 -1.86
C VAL A 55 7.93 3.58 -3.34
N SER A 56 8.75 2.68 -3.90
CA SER A 56 9.04 2.68 -5.34
C SER A 56 7.79 2.44 -6.18
N THR A 57 6.95 1.48 -5.79
CA THR A 57 5.68 1.21 -6.50
C THR A 57 4.75 2.41 -6.41
N LEU A 58 4.66 3.03 -5.24
CA LEU A 58 3.88 4.25 -5.05
C LEU A 58 4.38 5.38 -5.95
N GLY A 59 5.71 5.54 -6.09
CA GLY A 59 6.33 6.48 -7.01
C GLY A 59 5.93 6.24 -8.47
N VAL A 60 5.95 5.00 -8.91
CA VAL A 60 5.53 4.61 -10.27
C VAL A 60 4.05 4.88 -10.48
N VAL A 61 3.19 4.49 -9.54
CA VAL A 61 1.73 4.68 -9.64
C VAL A 61 1.37 6.17 -9.69
N TYR A 62 2.11 7.03 -8.95
CA TYR A 62 1.93 8.49 -9.03
C TYR A 62 2.70 9.16 -10.17
N SER A 63 3.29 8.38 -11.07
CA SER A 63 4.07 8.88 -12.22
C SER A 63 5.17 9.88 -11.83
N VAL A 64 5.87 9.59 -10.73
CA VAL A 64 7.00 10.39 -10.24
C VAL A 64 8.33 9.79 -10.70
N GLY A 65 8.30 8.61 -11.32
CA GLY A 65 9.48 7.85 -11.71
C GLY A 65 10.09 7.05 -10.55
N ASP A 66 11.40 6.87 -10.57
CA ASP A 66 12.12 6.24 -9.46
C ASP A 66 12.02 7.14 -8.22
N ALA A 67 11.14 6.76 -7.31
CA ALA A 67 10.94 7.46 -6.05
C ALA A 67 11.48 6.61 -4.89
N ASP A 68 12.19 7.26 -4.02
CA ASP A 68 12.63 6.73 -2.73
C ASP A 68 11.91 7.45 -1.57
N GLU A 69 12.20 7.06 -0.35
CA GLU A 69 11.58 7.63 0.86
C GLU A 69 11.85 9.12 1.03
N GLU A 70 12.91 9.65 0.42
CA GLU A 70 13.30 11.06 0.50
C GLU A 70 12.82 11.90 -0.70
N SER A 71 12.08 11.31 -1.64
CA SER A 71 11.59 11.99 -2.82
C SER A 71 10.59 13.10 -2.49
N GLU A 72 11.02 14.36 -2.62
CA GLU A 72 10.18 15.54 -2.36
C GLU A 72 8.96 15.63 -3.28
N SER A 73 9.09 15.16 -4.53
CA SER A 73 8.00 15.15 -5.50
C SER A 73 6.88 14.18 -5.11
N LEU A 74 7.22 12.98 -4.62
CA LEU A 74 6.26 12.01 -4.09
C LEU A 74 5.61 12.53 -2.81
N ARG A 75 6.41 13.06 -1.87
CA ARG A 75 5.91 13.64 -0.62
C ARG A 75 4.91 14.78 -0.84
N SER A 76 5.17 15.64 -1.81
CA SER A 76 4.27 16.76 -2.13
C SER A 76 2.95 16.28 -2.74
N LYS A 77 2.97 15.25 -3.59
CA LYS A 77 1.77 14.64 -4.16
C LYS A 77 0.95 13.91 -3.09
N LEU A 78 1.60 13.13 -2.23
CA LEU A 78 0.93 12.45 -1.12
C LEU A 78 0.28 13.45 -0.15
N LYS A 79 1.00 14.50 0.22
CA LYS A 79 0.47 15.56 1.11
C LYS A 79 -0.72 16.32 0.52
N LYS A 80 -0.80 16.41 -0.81
CA LYS A 80 -1.93 17.04 -1.50
C LYS A 80 -3.14 16.13 -1.60
N ASN A 81 -2.93 14.83 -1.74
CA ASN A 81 -3.99 13.85 -2.02
C ASN A 81 -4.50 13.15 -0.77
N TYR A 82 -3.71 13.10 0.30
CA TYR A 82 -4.07 12.36 1.51
C TYR A 82 -4.00 13.22 2.76
N ASP A 83 -4.98 13.03 3.61
CA ASP A 83 -5.01 13.61 4.95
C ASP A 83 -3.95 12.96 5.85
N PRO A 84 -3.45 13.66 6.89
CA PRO A 84 -2.51 13.12 7.85
C PRO A 84 -2.98 11.82 8.52
N LEU A 85 -4.30 11.67 8.70
CA LEU A 85 -4.91 10.47 9.25
C LEU A 85 -4.70 9.25 8.33
N ILE A 86 -4.88 9.42 7.02
CA ILE A 86 -4.66 8.34 6.04
C ILE A 86 -3.18 7.96 6.00
N ALA A 87 -2.27 8.95 6.02
CA ALA A 87 -0.84 8.69 6.06
C ALA A 87 -0.45 7.90 7.32
N PHE A 88 -1.01 8.23 8.47
CA PHE A 88 -0.81 7.47 9.72
C PHE A 88 -1.34 6.03 9.60
N CYS A 89 -2.52 5.85 9.00
CA CYS A 89 -3.11 4.53 8.75
C CYS A 89 -2.24 3.67 7.82
N ILE A 90 -1.64 4.26 6.76
CA ILE A 90 -0.70 3.56 5.88
C ILE A 90 0.52 3.08 6.66
N MET A 91 1.12 3.95 7.49
CA MET A 91 2.26 3.59 8.32
C MET A 91 1.90 2.47 9.31
N LEU A 92 0.77 2.60 10.00
CA LEU A 92 0.29 1.61 10.97
C LEU A 92 0.04 0.25 10.30
N PHE A 93 -0.64 0.26 9.16
CA PHE A 93 -0.90 -0.95 8.38
C PHE A 93 0.41 -1.60 7.91
N SER A 94 1.34 -0.82 7.36
CA SER A 94 2.63 -1.33 6.88
C SER A 94 3.48 -1.93 8.00
N LEU A 95 3.41 -1.39 9.23
CA LEU A 95 4.15 -1.93 10.37
C LEU A 95 3.59 -3.26 10.85
N ILE A 96 2.27 -3.38 10.96
CA ILE A 96 1.60 -4.54 11.55
C ILE A 96 1.34 -5.63 10.51
N SER A 97 1.12 -5.25 9.23
CA SER A 97 0.72 -6.18 8.16
C SER A 97 1.72 -7.32 7.98
N ALA A 98 1.27 -8.32 7.25
CA ALA A 98 1.99 -9.56 6.99
C ALA A 98 3.48 -9.37 6.68
N PRO A 99 4.30 -10.30 7.15
CA PRO A 99 5.71 -10.34 6.76
C PRO A 99 5.85 -10.53 5.25
N CYS A 100 6.96 -10.05 4.68
CA CYS A 100 7.28 -10.25 3.27
C CYS A 100 7.43 -11.75 2.93
N MET A 101 7.41 -12.08 1.63
CA MET A 101 7.54 -13.47 1.14
C MET A 101 8.75 -14.21 1.73
N ALA A 102 9.87 -13.49 1.91
CA ALA A 102 11.07 -14.09 2.52
C ALA A 102 10.82 -14.57 3.95
N THR A 103 10.15 -13.76 4.78
CA THR A 103 9.82 -14.14 6.16
C THR A 103 8.86 -15.32 6.20
N ILE A 104 7.88 -15.38 5.29
CA ILE A 104 6.95 -16.52 5.18
C ILE A 104 7.71 -17.80 4.83
N ALA A 105 8.67 -17.72 3.89
CA ALA A 105 9.50 -18.85 3.50
C ALA A 105 10.37 -19.33 4.68
N VAL A 106 10.96 -18.43 5.45
CA VAL A 106 11.72 -18.76 6.65
C VAL A 106 10.82 -19.39 7.71
N THR A 107 9.67 -18.80 8.01
CA THR A 107 8.71 -19.36 8.98
C THR A 107 8.27 -20.77 8.59
N LYS A 108 7.99 -21.02 7.30
CA LYS A 108 7.69 -22.35 6.79
C LYS A 108 8.85 -23.32 7.03
N ARG A 109 10.07 -22.89 6.78
CA ARG A 109 11.27 -23.70 6.93
C ARG A 109 11.53 -24.04 8.40
N GLU A 110 11.44 -23.07 9.29
CA GLU A 110 11.67 -23.24 10.73
C GLU A 110 10.57 -24.08 11.40
N SER A 111 9.31 -23.82 11.09
CA SER A 111 8.17 -24.54 11.67
C SER A 111 7.89 -25.88 11.00
N ASN A 112 8.54 -26.17 9.86
CA ASN A 112 8.29 -27.35 9.02
C ASN A 112 6.78 -27.56 8.70
N SER A 113 6.00 -26.48 8.72
CA SER A 113 4.55 -26.54 8.55
C SER A 113 4.00 -25.35 7.76
N TRP A 114 3.28 -25.59 6.68
CA TRP A 114 2.55 -24.57 5.94
C TRP A 114 1.45 -23.91 6.78
N LYS A 115 0.88 -24.63 7.74
CA LYS A 115 -0.22 -24.12 8.59
C LYS A 115 0.23 -22.92 9.42
N TRP A 116 1.41 -22.95 10.00
CA TRP A 116 1.94 -21.84 10.80
C TRP A 116 2.28 -20.64 9.94
N ALA A 117 2.88 -20.84 8.76
CA ALA A 117 3.18 -19.76 7.83
C ALA A 117 1.90 -19.06 7.34
N MET A 118 0.87 -19.83 6.99
CA MET A 118 -0.42 -19.29 6.57
C MET A 118 -1.17 -18.62 7.74
N PHE A 119 -1.12 -19.19 8.93
CA PHE A 119 -1.71 -18.58 10.12
C PHE A 119 -1.06 -17.22 10.43
N GLN A 120 0.25 -17.12 10.34
CA GLN A 120 0.97 -15.87 10.52
C GLN A 120 0.59 -14.84 9.46
N LEU A 121 0.57 -15.23 8.17
CA LEU A 121 0.21 -14.35 7.07
C LEU A 121 -1.20 -13.79 7.25
N ILE A 122 -2.19 -14.67 7.40
CA ILE A 122 -3.60 -14.28 7.50
C ILE A 122 -3.85 -13.55 8.82
N GLY A 123 -3.33 -14.05 9.93
CA GLY A 123 -3.54 -13.48 11.26
C GLY A 123 -3.01 -12.06 11.39
N LEU A 124 -1.76 -11.80 10.95
CA LEU A 124 -1.19 -10.46 10.99
C LEU A 124 -1.87 -9.50 10.02
N THR A 125 -2.25 -9.97 8.82
CA THR A 125 -2.97 -9.13 7.85
C THR A 125 -4.36 -8.75 8.37
N LEU A 126 -5.11 -9.67 8.95
CA LEU A 126 -6.40 -9.40 9.56
C LEU A 126 -6.27 -8.46 10.76
N LEU A 127 -5.29 -8.71 11.63
CA LEU A 127 -5.01 -7.83 12.76
C LEU A 127 -4.71 -6.41 12.31
N ALA A 128 -3.82 -6.24 11.34
CA ALA A 128 -3.49 -4.94 10.75
C ALA A 128 -4.74 -4.27 10.17
N TYR A 129 -5.56 -5.03 9.45
CA TYR A 129 -6.78 -4.53 8.84
C TYR A 129 -7.75 -3.98 9.91
N PHE A 130 -8.10 -4.78 10.93
CA PHE A 130 -9.04 -4.36 11.96
C PHE A 130 -8.53 -3.17 12.78
N ILE A 131 -7.25 -3.15 13.13
CA ILE A 131 -6.65 -2.02 13.86
C ILE A 131 -6.69 -0.76 13.01
N THR A 132 -6.34 -0.84 11.74
CA THR A 132 -6.31 0.33 10.85
C THR A 132 -7.72 0.86 10.59
N VAL A 133 -8.70 -0.02 10.37
CA VAL A 133 -10.11 0.38 10.25
C VAL A 133 -10.59 1.08 11.52
N ALA A 134 -10.31 0.53 12.69
CA ALA A 134 -10.70 1.13 13.96
C ALA A 134 -10.09 2.53 14.15
N VAL A 135 -8.79 2.67 13.88
CA VAL A 135 -8.08 3.96 13.97
C VAL A 135 -8.64 4.98 12.98
N TYR A 136 -8.87 4.58 11.74
CA TYR A 136 -9.43 5.46 10.73
C TYR A 136 -10.85 5.93 11.09
N GLN A 137 -11.71 5.03 11.51
CA GLN A 137 -13.08 5.37 11.90
C GLN A 137 -13.11 6.27 13.14
N LEU A 138 -12.31 5.97 14.16
CA LEU A 138 -12.19 6.81 15.36
C LEU A 138 -11.60 8.18 15.03
N GLY A 139 -10.59 8.26 14.18
CA GLY A 139 -10.01 9.53 13.73
C GLY A 139 -11.03 10.41 13.01
N ARG A 140 -11.83 9.83 12.10
CA ARG A 140 -12.93 10.57 11.44
C ARG A 140 -14.01 11.04 12.40
N LEU A 141 -14.36 10.24 13.40
CA LEU A 141 -15.32 10.64 14.44
C LEU A 141 -14.78 11.75 15.33
N ALA A 142 -13.46 11.79 15.55
CA ALA A 142 -12.78 12.84 16.31
C ALA A 142 -12.59 14.15 15.50
N GLY A 143 -12.89 14.16 14.19
CA GLY A 143 -12.80 15.33 13.33
C GLY A 143 -11.42 15.60 12.76
N LEU A 144 -10.56 14.60 12.68
CA LEU A 144 -9.24 14.64 12.05
C LEU A 144 -9.32 14.30 10.57
#